data_32edaea0402361e2e34c6b5bf383767a
#
_entry.id   32edaea0402361e2e34c6b5bf383767a
#
_cell.length_a   1.000
_cell.length_b   1.000
_cell.length_c   1.000
_cell.angle_alpha   90.00
_cell.angle_beta   90.00
_cell.angle_gamma   90.00
#
_symmetry.space_group_name_H-M   'P 1'
#
loop_
_entity.id
_entity.type
_entity.pdbx_description
1 polymer ?
#
loop_
_entity_poly.entity_id
_entity_poly.type
_entity_poly.pdbx_seq_one_letter_code
_entity_poly.pdbx_strand_id
1 'polypeptide(L)' 'MVNIRDHLTLKACRTIANLRAEELATEVGVTVDTLYKWEKGKSYPTAPQIVKIIQCFANKGYSVDISDIKFF' A
#
# COMPACT_ATOMS: atom_id res chain seq x y z
N MET A 1 -7.06 -1.41 -16.46
CA MET A 1 -6.56 -1.18 -15.10
C MET A 1 -7.67 -1.42 -14.09
N VAL A 2 -7.39 -2.18 -13.05
CA VAL A 2 -8.38 -2.50 -12.02
C VAL A 2 -8.37 -1.38 -10.96
N ASN A 3 -9.56 -0.92 -10.58
CA ASN A 3 -9.72 0.11 -9.55
C ASN A 3 -10.06 -0.53 -8.21
N ILE A 4 -9.38 -0.09 -7.16
CA ILE A 4 -9.67 -0.50 -5.79
C ILE A 4 -10.42 0.64 -5.13
N ARG A 5 -11.71 0.41 -4.77
CA ARG A 5 -12.60 1.50 -4.33
C ARG A 5 -13.28 1.29 -2.98
N ASP A 6 -13.05 0.17 -2.33
CA ASP A 6 -13.87 -0.23 -1.18
C ASP A 6 -13.26 0.12 0.17
N HIS A 7 -12.36 1.09 0.23
CA HIS A 7 -11.68 1.50 1.47
C HIS A 7 -11.05 0.31 2.19
N LEU A 8 -10.37 -0.52 1.44
CA LEU A 8 -9.71 -1.72 1.98
C LEU A 8 -8.46 -1.33 2.75
N THR A 9 -8.09 -2.17 3.71
CA THR A 9 -6.82 -1.98 4.41
C THR A 9 -5.65 -2.12 3.44
N LEU A 10 -4.50 -1.58 3.80
CA LEU A 10 -3.30 -1.71 2.99
C LEU A 10 -2.96 -3.18 2.72
N LYS A 11 -3.10 -4.04 3.74
CA LYS A 11 -2.86 -5.47 3.59
C LYS A 11 -3.82 -6.09 2.57
N ALA A 12 -5.11 -5.73 2.62
CA ALA A 12 -6.09 -6.24 1.67
C ALA A 12 -5.78 -5.79 0.25
N CYS A 13 -5.43 -4.52 0.05
CA CYS A 13 -5.02 -4.00 -1.25
C CYS A 13 -3.79 -4.74 -1.78
N ARG A 14 -2.81 -4.97 -0.93
CA ARG A 14 -1.60 -5.70 -1.29
C ARG A 14 -1.91 -7.13 -1.72
N THR A 15 -2.80 -7.79 -1.00
CA THR A 15 -3.24 -9.15 -1.32
C THR A 15 -3.94 -9.21 -2.68
N ILE A 16 -4.83 -8.26 -2.94
CA ILE A 16 -5.53 -8.15 -4.24
C ILE A 16 -4.53 -7.98 -5.37
N ALA A 17 -3.53 -7.13 -5.18
CA ALA A 17 -2.50 -6.86 -6.18
C ALA A 17 -1.44 -7.96 -6.27
N ASN A 18 -1.54 -8.99 -5.44
CA ASN A 18 -0.56 -10.08 -5.37
C ASN A 18 0.86 -9.57 -5.11
N LEU A 19 0.96 -8.57 -4.24
CA LEU A 19 2.24 -7.97 -3.84
C LEU A 19 2.71 -8.55 -2.53
N ARG A 20 3.96 -8.99 -2.50
CA ARG A 20 4.59 -9.41 -1.26
C ARG A 20 4.95 -8.18 -0.43
N ALA A 21 4.95 -8.34 0.90
CA ALA A 21 5.34 -7.27 1.80
C ALA A 21 6.75 -6.77 1.49
N GLU A 22 7.68 -7.67 1.20
CA GLU A 22 9.06 -7.34 0.88
C GLU A 22 9.15 -6.51 -0.41
N GLU A 23 8.35 -6.85 -1.42
CA GLU A 23 8.31 -6.09 -2.67
C GLU A 23 7.84 -4.66 -2.43
N LEU A 24 6.73 -4.51 -1.74
CA LEU A 24 6.16 -3.19 -1.48
C LEU A 24 7.11 -2.35 -0.61
N ALA A 25 7.67 -2.95 0.43
CA ALA A 25 8.61 -2.26 1.30
C ALA A 25 9.83 -1.76 0.52
N THR A 26 10.39 -2.61 -0.35
CA THR A 26 11.53 -2.24 -1.19
C THR A 26 11.18 -1.10 -2.13
N GLU A 27 10.02 -1.15 -2.77
CA GLU A 27 9.59 -0.11 -3.71
C GLU A 27 9.36 1.23 -3.00
N VAL A 28 8.86 1.20 -1.79
CA VAL A 28 8.61 2.42 -1.00
C VAL A 28 9.89 2.92 -0.34
N GLY A 29 10.89 2.04 -0.15
CA GLY A 29 12.16 2.41 0.47
C GLY A 29 12.16 2.29 1.98
N VAL A 30 11.39 1.35 2.52
CA VAL A 30 11.28 1.11 3.96
C VAL A 30 11.55 -0.36 4.27
N THR A 31 11.68 -0.68 5.55
CA THR A 31 11.79 -2.08 5.99
C THR A 31 10.42 -2.75 6.01
N VAL A 32 10.42 -4.07 5.95
CA VAL A 32 9.19 -4.86 6.09
C VAL A 32 8.53 -4.59 7.43
N ASP A 33 9.30 -4.42 8.50
CA ASP A 33 8.77 -4.08 9.82
C ASP A 33 7.96 -2.78 9.78
N THR A 34 8.46 -1.77 9.11
CA THR A 34 7.76 -0.50 8.95
C THR A 34 6.45 -0.70 8.21
N LEU A 35 6.47 -1.48 7.12
CA LEU A 35 5.25 -1.80 6.38
C LEU A 35 4.21 -2.49 7.26
N TYR A 36 4.63 -3.47 8.05
CA TYR A 36 3.72 -4.17 8.96
C TYR A 36 3.13 -3.23 10.02
N LYS A 37 3.90 -2.27 10.49
CA LYS A 37 3.37 -1.27 11.42
C LYS A 37 2.26 -0.44 10.78
N TRP A 38 2.42 -0.09 9.51
CA TRP A 38 1.35 0.62 8.78
C TRP A 38 0.11 -0.27 8.64
N GLU A 39 0.29 -1.56 8.34
CA GLU A 39 -0.82 -2.50 8.18
C GLU A 39 -1.56 -2.73 9.48
N LYS A 40 -0.88 -2.62 10.61
CA LYS A 40 -1.48 -2.82 11.94
C LYS A 40 -1.99 -1.52 12.57
N GLY A 41 -1.80 -0.40 11.91
CA GLY A 41 -2.23 0.89 12.44
C GLY A 41 -1.34 1.45 13.54
N LYS A 42 -0.13 0.93 13.70
CA LYS A 42 0.81 1.41 14.72
C LYS A 42 1.58 2.66 14.29
N SER A 43 1.68 2.88 12.99
CA SER A 43 2.26 4.09 12.42
C SER A 43 1.62 4.34 11.07
N TYR A 44 1.90 5.50 10.50
CA TYR A 44 1.32 5.90 9.22
C TYR A 44 2.43 6.34 8.28
N PRO A 45 2.31 6.04 6.97
CA PRO A 45 3.28 6.53 5.99
C PRO A 45 3.18 8.05 5.83
N THR A 46 4.29 8.65 5.46
CA THR A 46 4.32 10.07 5.08
C THR A 46 3.67 10.26 3.71
N ALA A 47 3.36 11.51 3.34
CA ALA A 47 2.77 11.78 2.04
C ALA A 47 3.64 11.28 0.87
N PRO A 48 4.97 11.50 0.84
CA PRO A 48 5.81 10.92 -0.21
C PRO A 48 5.78 9.40 -0.24
N GLN A 49 5.70 8.75 0.92
CA GLN A 49 5.61 7.29 0.99
C GLN A 49 4.29 6.78 0.43
N ILE A 50 3.19 7.49 0.70
CA ILE A 50 1.87 7.15 0.16
C ILE A 50 1.89 7.22 -1.37
N VAL A 51 2.51 8.25 -1.93
CA VAL A 51 2.65 8.37 -3.39
C VAL A 51 3.39 7.17 -3.96
N LYS A 52 4.46 6.71 -3.32
CA LYS A 52 5.21 5.54 -3.76
C LYS A 52 4.38 4.26 -3.66
N ILE A 53 3.56 4.13 -2.61
CA ILE A 53 2.65 3.00 -2.45
C ILE A 53 1.68 2.96 -3.63
N ILE A 54 1.05 4.08 -3.93
CA ILE A 54 0.09 4.19 -5.04
C ILE A 54 0.76 3.86 -6.37
N GLN A 55 1.97 4.35 -6.61
CA GLN A 55 2.73 4.06 -7.81
C GLN A 55 3.07 2.58 -7.92
N CYS A 56 3.39 1.93 -6.82
CA CYS A 56 3.67 0.50 -6.81
C CYS A 56 2.44 -0.30 -7.25
N PHE A 57 1.26 0.06 -6.74
CA PHE A 57 0.02 -0.58 -7.18
C PHE A 57 -0.25 -0.31 -8.67
N ALA A 58 -0.04 0.93 -9.12
CA ALA A 58 -0.23 1.28 -10.53
C ALA A 58 0.67 0.44 -11.44
N ASN A 59 1.92 0.20 -11.03
CA ASN A 59 2.84 -0.63 -11.80
C ASN A 59 2.38 -2.08 -11.92
N LYS A 60 1.53 -2.53 -11.00
CA LYS A 60 0.93 -3.86 -11.05
C LYS A 60 -0.42 -3.88 -11.77
N GLY A 61 -0.86 -2.75 -12.32
CA GLY A 61 -2.11 -2.65 -13.05
C GLY A 61 -3.32 -2.29 -12.18
N TYR A 62 -3.11 -1.80 -10.96
CA TYR A 62 -4.20 -1.44 -10.06
C TYR A 62 -4.22 0.06 -9.82
N SER A 63 -5.36 0.68 -10.10
CA SER A 63 -5.57 2.09 -9.80
C SER A 63 -6.16 2.20 -8.40
N VAL A 64 -5.47 2.92 -7.52
CA VAL A 64 -5.94 3.16 -6.16
C VAL A 64 -5.65 4.60 -5.80
N ASP A 65 -6.60 5.26 -5.14
CA ASP A 65 -6.40 6.60 -4.60
C ASP A 65 -6.11 6.48 -3.11
N ILE A 66 -5.49 7.49 -2.53
CA ILE A 66 -5.21 7.51 -1.10
C ILE A 66 -6.47 7.32 -0.27
N SER A 67 -7.59 7.89 -0.73
CA SER A 67 -8.89 7.76 -0.06
C SER A 67 -9.44 6.34 -0.09
N ASP A 68 -8.93 5.49 -0.97
CA ASP A 68 -9.38 4.11 -1.11
C ASP A 68 -8.64 3.15 -0.19
N ILE A 69 -7.54 3.59 0.43
CA ILE A 69 -6.77 2.77 1.35
C ILE A 69 -7.07 3.18 2.78
N LYS A 70 -7.48 2.21 3.57
CA LYS A 70 -7.76 2.45 4.98
C LYS A 70 -6.50 2.18 5.80
N PHE A 71 -5.96 3.24 6.39
CA PHE A 71 -4.89 3.14 7.39
C PHE A 71 -5.54 3.28 8.76
N PHE A 72 -5.32 2.35 9.62
CA PHE A 72 -5.97 2.33 10.94
C PHE A 72 -5.61 3.52 11.80
#